data_2fe9332c322fc70be039712c6947bc53
#
_entry.id   2fe9332c322fc70be039712c6947bc53
#
_cell.length_a   1.000
_cell.length_b   1.000
_cell.length_c   1.000
_cell.angle_alpha   90.00
_cell.angle_beta   90.00
_cell.angle_gamma   90.00
#
_symmetry.space_group_name_H-M   'P 1'
#
loop_
_entity.id
_entity.type
_entity.pdbx_description
1 polymer ?
#
loop_
_entity_poly.entity_id
_entity_poly.type
_entity_poly.pdbx_seq_one_letter_code
_entity_poly.pdbx_strand_id
1 'polypeptide(L)'
;MSCFKEYKVSEVPTLINDLALILIVASTVTLLFKKLKQPLVLGYIMAGFIVSPHMPYTMSVMDAVDIKTWADIGVMFLLFSLGLDFSFKKIIKMGITPVITTLTIIFAMMTLGIVVGHAFDWKRMDCIFLGGMLAMSSTTIIYKAFTDMGLRQQKFAQPVMSVLILEDILAIVMMVMLSAIASGNNPDGGEMIGSVVKIGFFLVLWFVVGIFAVPWFLRSTRKLVNNETLLIVSLGLCCLMAVVSTKVGFSSAFGAFVMGSILAETIDRKSTRLNSR
;
A
#
# COMPACT_ATOMS: atom_id res chain seq x y z
N MET A 1 24.52 -57.24 -4.04
CA MET A 1 24.60 -56.63 -2.74
C MET A 1 24.43 -55.13 -2.88
N SER A 2 23.31 -54.79 -2.60
CA SER A 2 22.67 -53.70 -1.87
C SER A 2 22.83 -52.34 -2.51
N CYS A 3 21.87 -52.04 -3.41
CA CYS A 3 21.57 -50.69 -3.86
C CYS A 3 20.43 -50.16 -2.94
N PHE A 4 20.77 -49.73 -1.74
CA PHE A 4 19.88 -48.87 -0.97
C PHE A 4 20.05 -47.45 -1.54
N LYS A 5 19.15 -47.09 -2.45
CA LYS A 5 18.91 -45.73 -2.86
C LYS A 5 18.41 -45.00 -1.61
N GLU A 6 19.26 -44.19 -0.97
CA GLU A 6 18.85 -43.24 0.04
C GLU A 6 17.70 -42.41 -0.55
N TYR A 7 16.50 -42.66 -0.06
CA TYR A 7 15.37 -41.75 -0.27
C TYR A 7 15.74 -40.48 0.48
N LYS A 8 16.30 -39.49 -0.22
CA LYS A 8 16.34 -38.12 0.28
C LYS A 8 14.89 -37.73 0.56
N VAL A 9 14.52 -37.70 1.82
CA VAL A 9 13.31 -37.02 2.27
C VAL A 9 13.42 -35.63 1.64
N SER A 10 12.47 -35.26 0.80
CA SER A 10 12.45 -33.95 0.16
C SER A 10 12.36 -32.93 1.29
N GLU A 11 13.47 -32.26 1.59
CA GLU A 11 13.48 -31.15 2.53
C GLU A 11 12.47 -30.12 2.01
N VAL A 12 11.56 -29.70 2.86
CA VAL A 12 10.59 -28.65 2.53
C VAL A 12 11.40 -27.38 2.19
N PRO A 13 11.13 -26.71 1.06
CA PRO A 13 11.85 -25.51 0.70
C PRO A 13 11.90 -24.50 1.86
N THR A 14 13.03 -23.87 2.10
CA THR A 14 13.23 -22.86 3.17
C THR A 14 12.13 -21.81 3.20
N LEU A 15 11.70 -21.36 2.02
CA LEU A 15 10.59 -20.44 1.82
C LEU A 15 9.28 -20.89 2.50
N ILE A 16 8.94 -22.18 2.43
CA ILE A 16 7.72 -22.72 3.04
C ILE A 16 7.87 -22.80 4.55
N ASN A 17 9.06 -23.19 5.03
CA ASN A 17 9.35 -23.23 6.46
C ASN A 17 9.26 -21.84 7.09
N ASP A 18 9.87 -20.85 6.46
CA ASP A 18 9.87 -19.47 6.91
C ASP A 18 8.46 -18.88 6.88
N LEU A 19 7.69 -19.15 5.83
CA LEU A 19 6.28 -18.72 5.74
C LEU A 19 5.42 -19.37 6.83
N ALA A 20 5.61 -20.67 7.09
CA ALA A 20 4.88 -21.37 8.13
C ALA A 20 5.21 -20.79 9.52
N LEU A 21 6.50 -20.54 9.80
CA LEU A 21 6.94 -19.91 11.04
C LEU A 21 6.31 -18.53 11.23
N ILE A 22 6.41 -17.67 10.21
CA ILE A 22 5.82 -16.32 10.24
C ILE A 22 4.32 -16.38 10.52
N LEU A 23 3.58 -17.23 9.80
CA LEU A 23 2.12 -17.33 9.95
C LEU A 23 1.70 -17.87 11.31
N ILE A 24 2.41 -18.87 11.85
CA ILE A 24 2.12 -19.44 13.18
C ILE A 24 2.37 -18.39 14.27
N VAL A 25 3.52 -17.72 14.24
CA VAL A 25 3.85 -16.70 15.24
C VAL A 25 2.92 -15.50 15.09
N ALA A 26 2.68 -15.01 13.87
CA ALA A 26 1.78 -13.90 13.62
C ALA A 26 0.35 -14.21 14.10
N SER A 27 -0.18 -15.40 13.82
CA SER A 27 -1.52 -15.80 14.28
C SER A 27 -1.60 -15.85 15.81
N THR A 28 -0.61 -16.43 16.46
CA THR A 28 -0.57 -16.56 17.93
C THR A 28 -0.52 -15.19 18.59
N VAL A 29 0.39 -14.32 18.14
CA VAL A 29 0.57 -12.98 18.69
C VAL A 29 -0.65 -12.10 18.42
N THR A 30 -1.22 -12.16 17.22
CA THR A 30 -2.41 -11.35 16.88
C THR A 30 -3.65 -11.80 17.65
N LEU A 31 -3.84 -13.10 17.91
CA LEU A 31 -4.89 -13.59 18.79
C LEU A 31 -4.73 -13.07 20.22
N LEU A 32 -3.50 -13.04 20.73
CA LEU A 32 -3.20 -12.45 22.04
C LEU A 32 -3.53 -10.96 22.08
N PHE A 33 -3.09 -10.18 21.06
CA PHE A 33 -3.37 -8.75 20.95
C PHE A 33 -4.87 -8.46 20.83
N LYS A 34 -5.60 -9.30 20.07
CA LYS A 34 -7.07 -9.22 19.99
C LYS A 34 -7.73 -9.44 21.35
N LYS A 35 -7.26 -10.42 22.12
CA LYS A 35 -7.74 -10.67 23.50
C LYS A 35 -7.45 -9.50 24.42
N LEU A 36 -6.31 -8.84 24.24
CA LEU A 36 -5.91 -7.64 24.98
C LEU A 36 -6.58 -6.35 24.47
N LYS A 37 -7.48 -6.45 23.48
CA LYS A 37 -8.14 -5.31 22.81
C LYS A 37 -7.15 -4.30 22.20
N GLN A 38 -5.97 -4.76 21.80
CA GLN A 38 -4.94 -3.95 21.15
C GLN A 38 -5.07 -4.00 19.60
N PRO A 39 -4.59 -2.98 18.88
CA PRO A 39 -4.55 -3.00 17.41
C PRO A 39 -3.79 -4.20 16.85
N LEU A 40 -4.34 -4.86 15.84
CA LEU A 40 -3.74 -6.06 15.22
C LEU A 40 -2.37 -5.77 14.60
N VAL A 41 -2.18 -4.53 14.09
CA VAL A 41 -0.92 -4.10 13.49
C VAL A 41 0.25 -4.20 14.47
N LEU A 42 0.03 -3.84 15.75
CA LEU A 42 1.05 -4.01 16.79
C LEU A 42 1.39 -5.49 16.98
N GLY A 43 0.40 -6.37 16.87
CA GLY A 43 0.61 -7.83 16.90
C GLY A 43 1.51 -8.30 15.75
N TYR A 44 1.33 -7.78 14.53
CA TYR A 44 2.20 -8.10 13.40
C TYR A 44 3.62 -7.63 13.58
N ILE A 45 3.83 -6.41 14.11
CA ILE A 45 5.16 -5.87 14.41
C ILE A 45 5.86 -6.73 15.47
N MET A 46 5.16 -7.07 16.54
CA MET A 46 5.71 -7.94 17.61
C MET A 46 6.02 -9.35 17.09
N ALA A 47 5.17 -9.91 16.24
CA ALA A 47 5.45 -11.21 15.61
C ALA A 47 6.71 -11.15 14.75
N GLY A 48 6.87 -10.11 13.92
CA GLY A 48 8.07 -9.90 13.11
C GLY A 48 9.33 -9.74 13.95
N PHE A 49 9.25 -9.05 15.09
CA PHE A 49 10.35 -8.93 16.05
C PHE A 49 10.75 -10.28 16.62
N ILE A 50 9.78 -11.13 17.01
CA ILE A 50 10.02 -12.45 17.60
C ILE A 50 10.71 -13.39 16.60
N VAL A 51 10.32 -13.39 15.30
CA VAL A 51 10.91 -14.27 14.27
C VAL A 51 12.16 -13.69 13.62
N SER A 52 12.61 -12.51 14.04
CA SER A 52 13.76 -11.82 13.48
C SER A 52 15.04 -12.64 13.63
N PRO A 53 15.92 -12.71 12.59
CA PRO A 53 17.24 -13.33 12.68
C PRO A 53 18.15 -12.71 13.75
N HIS A 54 17.83 -11.50 14.22
CA HIS A 54 18.59 -10.79 15.25
C HIS A 54 18.19 -11.18 16.69
N MET A 55 17.17 -12.03 16.84
CA MET A 55 16.74 -12.53 18.15
C MET A 55 17.42 -13.86 18.48
N PRO A 56 18.34 -13.91 19.47
CA PRO A 56 19.18 -15.09 19.71
C PRO A 56 18.45 -16.27 20.37
N TYR A 57 17.21 -16.08 20.84
CA TYR A 57 16.50 -17.06 21.67
C TYR A 57 15.23 -17.65 21.01
N THR A 58 14.90 -17.24 19.80
CA THR A 58 13.70 -17.69 19.09
C THR A 58 14.04 -18.40 17.79
N MET A 59 13.12 -19.24 17.29
CA MET A 59 13.21 -19.75 15.94
C MET A 59 13.17 -18.55 14.99
N SER A 60 14.25 -18.34 14.26
CA SER A 60 14.39 -17.23 13.32
C SER A 60 14.21 -17.70 11.90
N VAL A 61 13.77 -16.78 11.06
CA VAL A 61 13.69 -16.97 9.62
C VAL A 61 15.10 -17.15 9.04
N MET A 62 15.22 -18.10 8.11
CA MET A 62 16.53 -18.50 7.55
C MET A 62 16.98 -17.57 6.42
N ASP A 63 16.06 -17.04 5.61
CA ASP A 63 16.39 -16.21 4.45
C ASP A 63 15.67 -14.85 4.47
N ALA A 64 16.46 -13.79 4.67
CA ALA A 64 15.95 -12.41 4.65
C ALA A 64 15.49 -11.96 3.25
N VAL A 65 16.01 -12.55 2.17
CA VAL A 65 15.63 -12.21 0.79
C VAL A 65 14.23 -12.72 0.50
N ASP A 66 13.92 -13.94 0.94
CA ASP A 66 12.60 -14.54 0.80
C ASP A 66 11.54 -13.72 1.55
N ILE A 67 11.85 -13.26 2.76
CA ILE A 67 10.94 -12.42 3.54
C ILE A 67 10.67 -11.10 2.82
N LYS A 68 11.71 -10.45 2.30
CA LYS A 68 11.56 -9.21 1.55
C LYS A 68 10.63 -9.41 0.35
N THR A 69 10.80 -10.50 -0.38
CA THR A 69 9.94 -10.84 -1.51
C THR A 69 8.48 -11.01 -1.09
N TRP A 70 8.22 -11.72 0.02
CA TRP A 70 6.87 -11.87 0.57
C TRP A 70 6.30 -10.53 1.06
N ALA A 71 7.11 -9.71 1.69
CA ALA A 71 6.70 -8.36 2.13
C ALA A 71 6.33 -7.48 0.93
N ASP A 72 7.14 -7.48 -0.13
CA ASP A 72 6.87 -6.72 -1.36
C ASP A 72 5.56 -7.17 -2.04
N ILE A 73 5.30 -8.49 -2.10
CA ILE A 73 4.04 -9.06 -2.60
C ILE A 73 2.87 -8.63 -1.71
N GLY A 74 3.04 -8.71 -0.38
CA GLY A 74 2.01 -8.29 0.58
C GLY A 74 1.65 -6.82 0.45
N VAL A 75 2.63 -5.93 0.36
CA VAL A 75 2.44 -4.49 0.15
C VAL A 75 1.77 -4.22 -1.20
N MET A 76 2.17 -4.94 -2.26
CA MET A 76 1.55 -4.83 -3.58
C MET A 76 0.05 -5.14 -3.53
N PHE A 77 -0.36 -6.25 -2.91
CA PHE A 77 -1.78 -6.60 -2.77
C PHE A 77 -2.54 -5.68 -1.82
N LEU A 78 -1.89 -5.20 -0.74
CA LEU A 78 -2.48 -4.22 0.15
C LEU A 78 -2.81 -2.93 -0.59
N LEU A 79 -1.88 -2.39 -1.36
CA LEU A 79 -2.09 -1.17 -2.14
C LEU A 79 -3.05 -1.37 -3.31
N PHE A 80 -3.08 -2.55 -3.91
CA PHE A 80 -4.11 -2.91 -4.88
C PHE A 80 -5.52 -2.87 -4.25
N SER A 81 -5.70 -3.46 -3.06
CA SER A 81 -6.96 -3.40 -2.32
C SER A 81 -7.36 -1.98 -1.97
N LEU A 82 -6.40 -1.17 -1.48
CA LEU A 82 -6.63 0.26 -1.22
C LEU A 82 -7.05 1.00 -2.50
N GLY A 83 -6.43 0.68 -3.64
CA GLY A 83 -6.82 1.21 -4.93
C GLY A 83 -8.26 0.84 -5.33
N LEU A 84 -8.74 -0.36 -5.00
CA LEU A 84 -10.12 -0.78 -5.25
C LEU A 84 -11.16 0.04 -4.45
N ASP A 85 -10.79 0.52 -3.26
CA ASP A 85 -11.65 1.38 -2.44
C ASP A 85 -11.61 2.85 -2.88
N PHE A 86 -10.67 3.19 -3.77
CA PHE A 86 -10.44 4.53 -4.25
C PHE A 86 -11.46 4.97 -5.30
N SER A 87 -12.03 6.17 -5.14
CA SER A 87 -12.97 6.75 -6.13
C SER A 87 -12.71 8.24 -6.34
N PHE A 88 -12.34 8.61 -7.56
CA PHE A 88 -12.16 10.01 -7.95
C PHE A 88 -13.43 10.86 -7.78
N LYS A 89 -14.60 10.27 -7.99
CA LYS A 89 -15.88 10.98 -7.82
C LYS A 89 -16.12 11.41 -6.38
N LYS A 90 -15.68 10.61 -5.41
CA LYS A 90 -15.78 10.98 -3.99
C LYS A 90 -14.91 12.19 -3.69
N ILE A 91 -13.68 12.24 -4.23
CA ILE A 91 -12.75 13.36 -4.03
C ILE A 91 -13.30 14.65 -4.59
N ILE A 92 -13.78 14.65 -5.83
CA ILE A 92 -14.33 15.86 -6.48
C ILE A 92 -15.54 16.43 -5.71
N LYS A 93 -16.32 15.56 -5.06
CA LYS A 93 -17.49 15.97 -4.26
C LYS A 93 -17.16 16.50 -2.87
N MET A 94 -15.95 16.32 -2.37
CA MET A 94 -15.56 16.72 -1.00
C MET A 94 -15.44 18.22 -0.79
N GLY A 95 -15.33 18.98 -1.88
CA GLY A 95 -15.09 20.43 -1.81
C GLY A 95 -13.66 20.80 -1.48
N ILE A 96 -13.41 22.10 -1.31
CA ILE A 96 -12.05 22.65 -1.15
C ILE A 96 -11.51 22.55 0.28
N THR A 97 -12.37 22.54 1.29
CA THR A 97 -11.97 22.58 2.70
C THR A 97 -11.10 21.40 3.12
N PRO A 98 -11.46 20.12 2.85
CA PRO A 98 -10.58 19.00 3.15
C PRO A 98 -9.22 19.08 2.43
N VAL A 99 -9.19 19.62 1.20
CA VAL A 99 -7.94 19.77 0.44
C VAL A 99 -6.99 20.74 1.13
N ILE A 100 -7.48 21.93 1.49
CA ILE A 100 -6.67 22.94 2.20
C ILE A 100 -6.20 22.39 3.54
N THR A 101 -7.08 21.73 4.30
CA THR A 101 -6.75 21.15 5.61
C THR A 101 -5.64 20.09 5.47
N THR A 102 -5.77 19.15 4.53
CA THR A 102 -4.77 18.12 4.29
C THR A 102 -3.42 18.72 3.90
N LEU A 103 -3.40 19.67 2.98
CA LEU A 103 -2.15 20.33 2.58
C LEU A 103 -1.50 21.09 3.75
N THR A 104 -2.31 21.73 4.61
CA THR A 104 -1.81 22.41 5.81
C THR A 104 -1.19 21.42 6.80
N ILE A 105 -1.85 20.27 7.03
CA ILE A 105 -1.34 19.21 7.91
C ILE A 105 -0.01 18.69 7.38
N ILE A 106 0.06 18.34 6.10
CA ILE A 106 1.28 17.81 5.47
C ILE A 106 2.41 18.83 5.58
N PHE A 107 2.16 20.09 5.26
CA PHE A 107 3.17 21.14 5.36
C PHE A 107 3.67 21.34 6.79
N ALA A 108 2.75 21.40 7.76
CA ALA A 108 3.10 21.57 9.18
C ALA A 108 3.92 20.39 9.70
N MET A 109 3.49 19.15 9.40
CA MET A 109 4.19 17.94 9.85
C MET A 109 5.53 17.74 9.15
N MET A 110 5.63 18.06 7.85
CA MET A 110 6.91 18.07 7.14
C MET A 110 7.90 19.06 7.78
N THR A 111 7.45 20.27 8.08
CA THR A 111 8.27 21.28 8.76
C THR A 111 8.69 20.81 10.14
N LEU A 112 7.77 20.26 10.92
CA LEU A 112 8.05 19.70 12.24
C LEU A 112 9.09 18.57 12.17
N GLY A 113 8.92 17.63 11.24
CA GLY A 113 9.85 16.51 11.05
C GLY A 113 11.24 16.97 10.66
N ILE A 114 11.35 17.99 9.79
CA ILE A 114 12.65 18.60 9.41
C ILE A 114 13.29 19.26 10.63
N VAL A 115 12.57 20.05 11.40
CA VAL A 115 13.08 20.72 12.60
C VAL A 115 13.55 19.71 13.65
N VAL A 116 12.74 18.70 13.94
CA VAL A 116 13.08 17.65 14.91
C VAL A 116 14.28 16.84 14.43
N GLY A 117 14.30 16.40 13.15
CA GLY A 117 15.42 15.66 12.61
C GLY A 117 16.73 16.44 12.64
N HIS A 118 16.70 17.72 12.35
CA HIS A 118 17.86 18.61 12.49
C HIS A 118 18.32 18.76 13.96
N ALA A 119 17.38 18.79 14.91
CA ALA A 119 17.74 18.85 16.33
C ALA A 119 18.47 17.59 16.84
N PHE A 120 18.31 16.46 16.14
CA PHE A 120 19.00 15.20 16.39
C PHE A 120 20.19 14.94 15.43
N ASP A 121 20.65 15.94 14.70
CA ASP A 121 21.74 15.85 13.72
C ASP A 121 21.54 14.76 12.64
N TRP A 122 20.29 14.52 12.25
CA TRP A 122 19.98 13.55 11.20
C TRP A 122 20.32 14.09 9.81
N LYS A 123 20.60 13.19 8.88
CA LYS A 123 20.82 13.55 7.48
C LYS A 123 19.57 14.18 6.89
N ARG A 124 19.74 15.10 5.94
CA ARG A 124 18.66 15.85 5.31
C ARG A 124 17.53 14.94 4.77
N MET A 125 17.88 13.80 4.17
CA MET A 125 16.87 12.85 3.66
C MET A 125 16.08 12.21 4.79
N ASP A 126 16.74 11.81 5.89
CA ASP A 126 16.07 11.21 7.04
C ASP A 126 15.08 12.19 7.70
N CYS A 127 15.43 13.49 7.75
CA CYS A 127 14.54 14.55 8.22
C CYS A 127 13.28 14.68 7.35
N ILE A 128 13.44 14.60 6.02
CA ILE A 128 12.32 14.68 5.07
C ILE A 128 11.44 13.44 5.20
N PHE A 129 12.02 12.24 5.29
CA PHE A 129 11.28 11.01 5.53
C PHE A 129 10.53 11.03 6.86
N LEU A 130 11.15 11.54 7.94
CA LEU A 130 10.49 11.72 9.23
C LEU A 130 9.26 12.62 9.09
N GLY A 131 9.39 13.76 8.42
CA GLY A 131 8.28 14.68 8.15
C GLY A 131 7.15 14.00 7.38
N GLY A 132 7.50 13.22 6.35
CA GLY A 132 6.55 12.43 5.58
C GLY A 132 5.80 11.39 6.42
N MET A 133 6.50 10.67 7.29
CA MET A 133 5.87 9.70 8.21
C MET A 133 4.93 10.37 9.21
N LEU A 134 5.33 11.52 9.78
CA LEU A 134 4.50 12.27 10.73
C LEU A 134 3.25 12.89 10.08
N ALA A 135 3.29 13.16 8.79
CA ALA A 135 2.17 13.72 8.05
C ALA A 135 1.04 12.72 7.78
N MET A 136 1.25 11.43 8.05
CA MET A 136 0.27 10.38 7.76
C MET A 136 -0.50 9.98 9.00
N SER A 137 -1.83 10.03 8.90
CA SER A 137 -2.75 9.59 9.95
C SER A 137 -3.27 8.18 9.67
N SER A 138 -3.58 7.42 10.72
CA SER A 138 -4.17 6.08 10.55
C SER A 138 -5.67 6.17 10.36
N THR A 139 -6.13 6.08 9.13
CA THR A 139 -7.56 6.06 8.74
C THR A 139 -8.33 4.97 9.49
N THR A 140 -7.76 3.78 9.62
CA THR A 140 -8.39 2.64 10.30
C THR A 140 -8.61 2.91 11.78
N ILE A 141 -7.62 3.49 12.48
CA ILE A 141 -7.72 3.79 13.91
C ILE A 141 -8.78 4.87 14.16
N ILE A 142 -8.75 5.94 13.37
CA ILE A 142 -9.70 7.06 13.51
C ILE A 142 -11.12 6.61 13.18
N TYR A 143 -11.30 5.83 12.10
CA TYR A 143 -12.60 5.27 11.73
C TYR A 143 -13.17 4.37 12.83
N LYS A 144 -12.33 3.51 13.42
CA LYS A 144 -12.72 2.64 14.52
C LYS A 144 -13.07 3.46 15.75
N ALA A 145 -12.27 4.46 16.12
CA ALA A 145 -12.55 5.35 17.23
C ALA A 145 -13.90 6.06 17.06
N PHE A 146 -14.19 6.60 15.88
CA PHE A 146 -15.49 7.24 15.59
C PHE A 146 -16.67 6.26 15.70
N THR A 147 -16.44 5.01 15.32
CA THR A 147 -17.46 3.93 15.43
C THR A 147 -17.71 3.57 16.88
N ASP A 148 -16.65 3.32 17.65
CA ASP A 148 -16.73 2.91 19.06
C ASP A 148 -17.31 4.02 19.96
N MET A 149 -17.04 5.28 19.63
CA MET A 149 -17.57 6.47 20.34
C MET A 149 -18.95 6.93 19.84
N GLY A 150 -19.52 6.31 18.80
CA GLY A 150 -20.80 6.72 18.21
C GLY A 150 -20.78 8.08 17.49
N LEU A 151 -19.59 8.55 17.08
CA LEU A 151 -19.39 9.88 16.49
C LEU A 151 -19.55 9.93 14.97
N ARG A 152 -19.78 8.80 14.31
CA ARG A 152 -19.82 8.71 12.82
C ARG A 152 -20.87 9.60 12.17
N GLN A 153 -21.95 9.90 12.86
CA GLN A 153 -23.07 10.73 12.35
C GLN A 153 -22.93 12.22 12.69
N GLN A 154 -21.89 12.60 13.42
CA GLN A 154 -21.63 13.99 13.75
C GLN A 154 -21.18 14.79 12.51
N LYS A 155 -21.55 16.08 12.47
CA LYS A 155 -21.26 16.96 11.31
C LYS A 155 -19.77 17.07 10.99
N PHE A 156 -18.88 16.94 11.97
CA PHE A 156 -17.44 17.00 11.79
C PHE A 156 -16.83 15.67 11.29
N ALA A 157 -17.53 14.55 11.46
CA ALA A 157 -16.99 13.24 11.10
C ALA A 157 -16.75 13.10 9.60
N GLN A 158 -17.66 13.62 8.78
CA GLN A 158 -17.53 13.54 7.32
C GLN A 158 -16.33 14.35 6.78
N PRO A 159 -16.11 15.63 7.17
CA PRO A 159 -14.90 16.36 6.80
C PRO A 159 -13.61 15.66 7.24
N VAL A 160 -13.54 15.13 8.47
CA VAL A 160 -12.36 14.39 8.95
C VAL A 160 -12.09 13.17 8.10
N MET A 161 -13.11 12.36 7.80
CA MET A 161 -12.93 11.20 6.90
C MET A 161 -12.48 11.60 5.50
N SER A 162 -12.90 12.76 5.01
CA SER A 162 -12.46 13.31 3.73
C SER A 162 -10.98 13.71 3.74
N VAL A 163 -10.52 14.31 4.85
CA VAL A 163 -9.10 14.64 5.06
C VAL A 163 -8.26 13.37 5.06
N LEU A 164 -8.66 12.34 5.82
CA LEU A 164 -7.94 11.07 5.89
C LEU A 164 -7.80 10.39 4.51
N ILE A 165 -8.87 10.39 3.71
CA ILE A 165 -8.82 9.85 2.34
C ILE A 165 -7.83 10.64 1.48
N LEU A 166 -7.80 11.96 1.61
CA LEU A 166 -6.84 12.80 0.87
C LEU A 166 -5.41 12.59 1.37
N GLU A 167 -5.19 12.41 2.68
CA GLU A 167 -3.89 12.06 3.24
C GLU A 167 -3.39 10.73 2.65
N ASP A 168 -4.23 9.69 2.58
CA ASP A 168 -3.86 8.39 1.99
C ASP A 168 -3.41 8.52 0.54
N ILE A 169 -4.09 9.37 -0.26
CA ILE A 169 -3.73 9.62 -1.66
C ILE A 169 -2.40 10.36 -1.76
N LEU A 170 -2.25 11.44 -0.98
CA LEU A 170 -1.03 12.24 -0.98
C LEU A 170 0.14 11.45 -0.40
N ALA A 171 -0.11 10.52 0.54
CA ALA A 171 0.90 9.58 1.04
C ALA A 171 1.51 8.76 -0.09
N ILE A 172 0.68 8.22 -0.99
CA ILE A 172 1.15 7.42 -2.11
C ILE A 172 1.99 8.27 -3.06
N VAL A 173 1.50 9.47 -3.41
CA VAL A 173 2.26 10.41 -4.25
C VAL A 173 3.59 10.77 -3.59
N MET A 174 3.56 11.10 -2.31
CA MET A 174 4.75 11.45 -1.53
C MET A 174 5.73 10.28 -1.41
N MET A 175 5.25 9.06 -1.17
CA MET A 175 6.08 7.86 -1.13
C MET A 175 6.81 7.63 -2.46
N VAL A 176 6.12 7.80 -3.59
CA VAL A 176 6.72 7.68 -4.92
C VAL A 176 7.76 8.78 -5.15
N MET A 177 7.45 10.02 -4.79
CA MET A 177 8.39 11.15 -4.92
C MET A 177 9.63 10.96 -4.06
N LEU A 178 9.47 10.60 -2.79
CA LEU A 178 10.58 10.39 -1.87
C LEU A 178 11.47 9.21 -2.31
N SER A 179 10.86 8.13 -2.80
CA SER A 179 11.60 6.99 -3.36
C SER A 179 12.42 7.39 -4.59
N ALA A 180 11.87 8.22 -5.47
CA ALA A 180 12.57 8.72 -6.64
C ALA A 180 13.77 9.62 -6.25
N ILE A 181 13.58 10.50 -5.27
CA ILE A 181 14.65 11.39 -4.75
C ILE A 181 15.74 10.55 -4.04
N ALA A 182 15.38 9.55 -3.26
CA ALA A 182 16.33 8.69 -2.55
C ALA A 182 17.16 7.80 -3.48
N SER A 183 16.64 7.47 -4.65
CA SER A 183 17.33 6.63 -5.66
C SER A 183 18.27 7.44 -6.56
N GLY A 184 18.21 8.77 -6.56
CA GLY A 184 19.01 9.65 -7.40
C GLY A 184 20.17 10.28 -6.65
N ASN A 185 21.33 10.39 -7.32
CA ASN A 185 22.46 11.19 -6.85
C ASN A 185 22.06 12.68 -6.89
N ASN A 186 21.92 13.33 -5.74
CA ASN A 186 21.71 14.77 -5.56
C ASN A 186 21.07 15.48 -6.78
N PRO A 187 19.77 15.37 -7.00
CA PRO A 187 19.16 16.00 -8.17
C PRO A 187 19.21 17.52 -8.01
N ASP A 188 19.76 18.21 -9.00
CA ASP A 188 19.58 19.64 -9.15
C ASP A 188 18.09 19.98 -9.19
N GLY A 189 17.69 21.17 -8.73
CA GLY A 189 16.27 21.54 -8.65
C GLY A 189 15.49 21.35 -9.97
N GLY A 190 16.18 21.45 -11.12
CA GLY A 190 15.61 21.15 -12.43
C GLY A 190 15.31 19.68 -12.67
N GLU A 191 16.14 18.78 -12.16
CA GLU A 191 15.93 17.32 -12.24
C GLU A 191 14.78 16.85 -11.33
N MET A 192 14.60 17.50 -10.17
CA MET A 192 13.45 17.27 -9.30
C MET A 192 12.13 17.61 -10.01
N ILE A 193 12.04 18.79 -10.63
CA ILE A 193 10.86 19.20 -11.38
C ILE A 193 10.61 18.22 -12.55
N GLY A 194 11.66 17.86 -13.28
CA GLY A 194 11.59 16.87 -14.35
C GLY A 194 11.05 15.51 -13.87
N SER A 195 11.47 15.05 -12.70
CA SER A 195 10.98 13.80 -12.10
C SER A 195 9.51 13.89 -11.71
N VAL A 196 9.07 14.97 -11.09
CA VAL A 196 7.65 15.21 -10.74
C VAL A 196 6.78 15.27 -11.99
N VAL A 197 7.21 15.96 -13.02
CA VAL A 197 6.49 16.05 -14.31
C VAL A 197 6.43 14.67 -14.97
N LYS A 198 7.50 13.91 -14.96
CA LYS A 198 7.54 12.53 -15.48
C LYS A 198 6.56 11.62 -14.74
N ILE A 199 6.56 11.67 -13.40
CA ILE A 199 5.61 10.92 -12.56
C ILE A 199 4.18 11.31 -12.92
N GLY A 200 3.86 12.58 -12.94
CA GLY A 200 2.54 13.10 -13.30
C GLY A 200 2.09 12.66 -14.69
N PHE A 201 2.99 12.75 -15.68
CA PHE A 201 2.72 12.29 -17.05
C PHE A 201 2.40 10.81 -17.13
N PHE A 202 3.22 9.94 -16.51
CA PHE A 202 2.97 8.50 -16.51
C PHE A 202 1.71 8.13 -15.73
N LEU A 203 1.42 8.81 -14.63
CA LEU A 203 0.20 8.62 -13.85
C LEU A 203 -1.03 8.93 -14.72
N VAL A 204 -1.06 10.08 -15.37
CA VAL A 204 -2.15 10.46 -16.27
C VAL A 204 -2.25 9.48 -17.46
N LEU A 205 -1.13 9.13 -18.08
CA LEU A 205 -1.09 8.17 -19.18
C LEU A 205 -1.67 6.82 -18.77
N TRP A 206 -1.28 6.28 -17.62
CA TRP A 206 -1.77 5.00 -17.14
C TRP A 206 -3.23 5.02 -16.76
N PHE A 207 -3.71 6.13 -16.16
CA PHE A 207 -5.13 6.30 -15.92
C PHE A 207 -5.93 6.38 -17.22
N VAL A 208 -5.48 7.17 -18.18
CA VAL A 208 -6.15 7.31 -19.49
C VAL A 208 -6.19 5.95 -20.20
N VAL A 209 -5.04 5.30 -20.36
CA VAL A 209 -4.96 3.99 -21.03
C VAL A 209 -5.77 2.94 -20.24
N GLY A 210 -5.65 2.90 -18.92
CA GLY A 210 -6.34 1.93 -18.08
C GLY A 210 -7.86 2.08 -18.10
N ILE A 211 -8.39 3.31 -18.04
CA ILE A 211 -9.83 3.59 -18.10
C ILE A 211 -10.45 3.15 -19.43
N PHE A 212 -9.69 3.05 -20.51
CA PHE A 212 -10.17 2.54 -21.79
C PHE A 212 -9.85 1.06 -21.99
N ALA A 213 -8.61 0.63 -21.73
CA ALA A 213 -8.14 -0.73 -21.99
C ALA A 213 -8.78 -1.76 -21.07
N VAL A 214 -8.84 -1.48 -19.75
CA VAL A 214 -9.37 -2.44 -18.77
C VAL A 214 -10.87 -2.70 -18.97
N PRO A 215 -11.76 -1.70 -19.14
CA PRO A 215 -13.16 -1.97 -19.43
C PRO A 215 -13.38 -2.68 -20.77
N TRP A 216 -12.57 -2.36 -21.78
CA TRP A 216 -12.64 -3.06 -23.06
C TRP A 216 -12.31 -4.54 -22.89
N PHE A 217 -11.22 -4.85 -22.22
CA PHE A 217 -10.80 -6.22 -21.92
C PHE A 217 -11.86 -6.98 -21.10
N LEU A 218 -12.35 -6.40 -19.99
CA LEU A 218 -13.38 -7.01 -19.15
C LEU A 218 -14.72 -7.21 -19.86
N ARG A 219 -15.07 -6.36 -20.83
CA ARG A 219 -16.28 -6.55 -21.66
C ARG A 219 -16.10 -7.67 -22.68
N SER A 220 -14.94 -7.76 -23.30
CA SER A 220 -14.62 -8.81 -24.27
C SER A 220 -14.66 -10.21 -23.63
N THR A 221 -14.22 -10.31 -22.38
CA THR A 221 -14.16 -11.58 -21.63
C THR A 221 -15.42 -11.86 -20.80
N ARG A 222 -16.41 -10.97 -20.78
CA ARG A 222 -17.58 -11.01 -19.88
C ARG A 222 -18.36 -12.34 -19.89
N LYS A 223 -18.43 -13.01 -21.04
CA LYS A 223 -19.15 -14.29 -21.18
C LYS A 223 -18.42 -15.47 -20.52
N LEU A 224 -17.11 -15.31 -20.28
CA LEU A 224 -16.23 -16.36 -19.75
C LEU A 224 -15.86 -16.12 -18.29
N VAL A 225 -16.18 -14.95 -17.72
CA VAL A 225 -15.73 -14.53 -16.40
C VAL A 225 -16.75 -14.90 -15.33
N ASN A 226 -16.42 -15.90 -14.51
CA ASN A 226 -17.04 -16.21 -13.23
C ASN A 226 -16.37 -15.42 -12.10
N ASN A 227 -16.88 -15.48 -10.88
CA ASN A 227 -16.28 -14.81 -9.73
C ASN A 227 -14.83 -15.24 -9.48
N GLU A 228 -14.50 -16.51 -9.65
CA GLU A 228 -13.14 -17.05 -9.51
C GLU A 228 -12.23 -16.51 -10.62
N THR A 229 -12.69 -16.54 -11.87
CA THR A 229 -11.94 -16.02 -13.02
C THR A 229 -11.72 -14.52 -12.88
N LEU A 230 -12.70 -13.77 -12.34
CA LEU A 230 -12.56 -12.34 -12.10
C LEU A 230 -11.44 -12.05 -11.09
N LEU A 231 -11.35 -12.85 -10.02
CA LEU A 231 -10.28 -12.72 -9.03
C LEU A 231 -8.91 -12.94 -9.68
N ILE A 232 -8.76 -14.04 -10.44
CA ILE A 232 -7.49 -14.37 -11.12
C ILE A 232 -7.09 -13.27 -12.11
N VAL A 233 -8.05 -12.77 -12.90
CA VAL A 233 -7.82 -11.68 -13.87
C VAL A 233 -7.41 -10.39 -13.15
N SER A 234 -8.07 -10.06 -12.05
CA SER A 234 -7.76 -8.85 -11.27
C SER A 234 -6.36 -8.92 -10.67
N LEU A 235 -5.98 -10.07 -10.11
CA LEU A 235 -4.63 -10.29 -9.58
C LEU A 235 -3.58 -10.30 -10.69
N GLY A 236 -3.89 -10.91 -11.85
CA GLY A 236 -3.02 -10.88 -13.02
C GLY A 236 -2.76 -9.47 -13.55
N LEU A 237 -3.82 -8.64 -13.62
CA LEU A 237 -3.69 -7.22 -13.99
C LEU A 237 -2.91 -6.42 -12.95
N CYS A 238 -3.10 -6.71 -11.66
CA CYS A 238 -2.32 -6.12 -10.57
C CYS A 238 -0.82 -6.42 -10.76
N CYS A 239 -0.45 -7.68 -10.93
CA CYS A 239 0.93 -8.10 -11.13
C CYS A 239 1.53 -7.51 -12.43
N LEU A 240 0.76 -7.49 -13.52
CA LEU A 240 1.19 -6.90 -14.78
C LEU A 240 1.54 -5.41 -14.60
N MET A 241 0.66 -4.65 -13.94
CA MET A 241 0.89 -3.22 -13.72
C MET A 241 2.05 -2.98 -12.74
N ALA A 242 2.23 -3.83 -11.74
CA ALA A 242 3.38 -3.78 -10.85
C ALA A 242 4.71 -3.95 -11.63
N VAL A 243 4.77 -4.93 -12.56
CA VAL A 243 5.94 -5.15 -13.42
C VAL A 243 6.15 -3.99 -14.39
N VAL A 244 5.11 -3.45 -15.01
CA VAL A 244 5.22 -2.29 -15.90
C VAL A 244 5.71 -1.07 -15.12
N SER A 245 5.19 -0.85 -13.91
CA SER A 245 5.61 0.23 -13.02
C SER A 245 7.10 0.18 -12.71
N THR A 246 7.61 -0.99 -12.32
CA THR A 246 9.04 -1.16 -12.00
C THR A 246 9.96 -0.94 -13.21
N LYS A 247 9.54 -1.37 -14.41
CA LYS A 247 10.29 -1.12 -15.64
C LYS A 247 10.40 0.36 -16.00
N VAL A 248 9.44 1.17 -15.56
CA VAL A 248 9.44 2.64 -15.80
C VAL A 248 10.16 3.39 -14.67
N GLY A 249 10.59 2.68 -13.61
CA GLY A 249 11.34 3.26 -12.48
C GLY A 249 10.46 3.65 -11.28
N PHE A 250 9.23 3.14 -11.21
CA PHE A 250 8.36 3.30 -10.04
C PHE A 250 8.33 2.01 -9.20
N SER A 251 7.75 2.09 -8.00
CA SER A 251 7.57 0.90 -7.16
C SER A 251 6.49 -0.03 -7.72
N SER A 252 6.64 -1.34 -7.46
CA SER A 252 5.60 -2.34 -7.76
C SER A 252 4.28 -2.04 -7.04
N ALA A 253 4.39 -1.56 -5.82
CA ALA A 253 3.28 -1.16 -4.97
C ALA A 253 2.44 -0.02 -5.59
N PHE A 254 3.10 1.00 -6.18
CA PHE A 254 2.43 2.08 -6.89
C PHE A 254 1.66 1.56 -8.12
N GLY A 255 2.27 0.69 -8.92
CA GLY A 255 1.59 0.08 -10.08
C GLY A 255 0.34 -0.70 -9.66
N ALA A 256 0.42 -1.46 -8.57
CA ALA A 256 -0.70 -2.20 -8.01
C ALA A 256 -1.84 -1.27 -7.57
N PHE A 257 -1.54 -0.18 -6.87
CA PHE A 257 -2.52 0.83 -6.47
C PHE A 257 -3.25 1.45 -7.68
N VAL A 258 -2.49 1.86 -8.69
CA VAL A 258 -3.06 2.43 -9.92
C VAL A 258 -4.01 1.45 -10.59
N MET A 259 -3.64 0.17 -10.69
CA MET A 259 -4.52 -0.85 -11.26
C MET A 259 -5.79 -1.05 -10.44
N GLY A 260 -5.69 -1.10 -9.11
CA GLY A 260 -6.84 -1.16 -8.22
C GLY A 260 -7.81 -0.01 -8.44
N SER A 261 -7.29 1.22 -8.53
CA SER A 261 -8.08 2.44 -8.77
C SER A 261 -8.79 2.43 -10.13
N ILE A 262 -8.13 1.92 -11.18
CA ILE A 262 -8.72 1.77 -12.52
C ILE A 262 -9.87 0.75 -12.49
N LEU A 263 -9.69 -0.37 -11.80
CA LEU A 263 -10.73 -1.40 -11.65
C LEU A 263 -11.93 -0.86 -10.85
N ALA A 264 -11.69 -0.12 -9.77
CA ALA A 264 -12.73 0.53 -8.97
C ALA A 264 -13.61 1.45 -9.83
N GLU A 265 -13.01 2.35 -10.59
CA GLU A 265 -13.72 3.27 -11.49
C GLU A 265 -14.51 2.52 -12.58
N THR A 266 -14.00 1.37 -13.05
CA THR A 266 -14.66 0.52 -14.03
C THR A 266 -15.91 -0.15 -13.48
N ILE A 267 -15.85 -0.61 -12.24
CA ILE A 267 -16.97 -1.26 -11.52
C ILE A 267 -18.05 -0.22 -11.19
N ASP A 268 -17.66 0.96 -10.71
CA ASP A 268 -18.57 2.07 -10.35
C ASP A 268 -19.36 2.57 -11.57
N ARG A 269 -18.73 2.70 -12.74
CA ARG A 269 -19.40 3.04 -13.99
C ARG A 269 -20.46 2.02 -14.41
N LYS A 270 -20.25 0.74 -14.07
CA LYS A 270 -21.20 -0.34 -14.36
C LYS A 270 -22.43 -0.27 -13.44
N SER A 271 -22.22 -0.07 -12.14
CA SER A 271 -23.27 0.07 -11.13
C SER A 271 -24.17 1.28 -11.43
N THR A 272 -23.60 2.42 -11.77
CA THR A 272 -24.35 3.64 -12.12
C THR A 272 -25.22 3.47 -13.38
N ARG A 273 -24.77 2.70 -14.38
CA ARG A 273 -25.56 2.43 -15.60
C ARG A 273 -26.69 1.42 -15.40
N LEU A 274 -26.57 0.53 -14.41
CA LEU A 274 -27.64 -0.43 -14.06
C LEU A 274 -28.75 0.24 -13.27
N ASN A 275 -28.42 1.21 -12.41
CA ASN A 275 -29.38 1.97 -11.61
C ASN A 275 -30.09 3.10 -12.40
N SER A 276 -29.63 3.40 -13.61
CA SER A 276 -30.24 4.43 -14.51
C SER A 276 -31.14 3.85 -15.60
N ARG A 277 -31.42 2.55 -15.56
CA ARG A 277 -32.38 1.84 -16.41
C ARG A 277 -33.50 1.26 -15.55
#